data_2def0ad6d8e162c8d574ac378f1d6b10
#
_entry.id   2def0ad6d8e162c8d574ac378f1d6b10
#
_cell.length_a   1.000
_cell.length_b   1.000
_cell.length_c   1.000
_cell.angle_alpha   90.00
_cell.angle_beta   90.00
_cell.angle_gamma   90.00
#
_symmetry.space_group_name_H-M   'P 1'
#
loop_
_entity.id
_entity.type
_entity.pdbx_description
1 polymer ?
#
loop_
_entity_poly.entity_id
_entity_poly.type
_entity_poly.pdbx_seq_one_letter_code
_entity_poly.pdbx_strand_id
1 'polypeptide(L)'
;KSRITFICGSDQIWNPQFQPNQLFYLDFSTKLNIKKYSYAASIAVSSLAKEECEYYKRKLKDFEGVSVREKTGKYLLDELLDKNVRVDVDPVLLLGADKWESMMSARFSGKDYILLYMLRPMPELLSFAKMVAQSRGLKLLYIGDFDYDDADIESCHDAGVEDFLNAIYSARYVITNSFHATVFSTIFKKKFCSYAVSR
;
A
#
# COMPACT_ATOMS: atom_id res chain seq x y z
N LYS A 1 23.93 -12.17 -26.22
CA LYS A 1 22.60 -11.49 -26.18
C LYS A 1 22.39 -11.00 -24.76
N SER A 2 22.16 -9.68 -24.56
CA SER A 2 21.85 -9.11 -23.26
C SER A 2 20.56 -9.73 -22.72
N ARG A 3 20.56 -10.16 -21.45
CA ARG A 3 19.34 -10.59 -20.75
C ARG A 3 18.63 -9.35 -20.21
N ILE A 4 17.33 -9.25 -20.42
CA ILE A 4 16.50 -8.21 -19.83
C ILE A 4 16.05 -8.69 -18.44
N THR A 5 16.16 -7.84 -17.44
CA THR A 5 15.70 -8.12 -16.07
C THR A 5 14.38 -7.39 -15.84
N PHE A 6 13.39 -8.14 -15.37
CA PHE A 6 12.11 -7.59 -14.90
C PHE A 6 11.97 -7.83 -13.40
N ILE A 7 11.45 -6.83 -12.71
CA ILE A 7 11.14 -6.89 -11.28
C ILE A 7 9.67 -6.53 -11.12
N CYS A 8 8.90 -7.38 -10.47
CA CYS A 8 7.53 -7.08 -10.04
C CYS A 8 7.48 -6.84 -8.54
N GLY A 9 6.48 -6.12 -8.09
CA GLY A 9 6.24 -5.74 -6.70
C GLY A 9 6.22 -4.21 -6.57
N SER A 10 5.84 -3.62 -5.52
CA SER A 10 5.41 -4.14 -4.23
C SER A 10 3.88 -4.31 -4.22
N ASP A 11 3.21 -3.95 -3.07
CA ASP A 11 1.77 -4.04 -2.86
C ASP A 11 1.19 -5.46 -2.97
N GLN A 12 -0.13 -5.59 -2.89
CA GLN A 12 -0.85 -6.88 -2.81
C GLN A 12 -0.99 -7.54 -4.19
N ILE A 13 0.05 -7.46 -5.02
CA ILE A 13 0.03 -8.00 -6.39
C ILE A 13 -0.13 -9.53 -6.44
N TRP A 14 0.17 -10.21 -5.34
CA TRP A 14 0.02 -11.64 -5.21
C TRP A 14 -1.06 -12.05 -4.20
N ASN A 15 -1.99 -11.15 -3.87
CA ASN A 15 -3.11 -11.51 -3.01
C ASN A 15 -4.12 -12.37 -3.79
N PRO A 16 -4.41 -13.62 -3.35
CA PRO A 16 -5.31 -14.53 -4.06
C PRO A 16 -6.78 -14.08 -4.04
N GLN A 17 -7.14 -13.16 -3.14
CA GLN A 17 -8.50 -12.59 -3.09
C GLN A 17 -8.78 -11.62 -4.25
N PHE A 18 -7.74 -11.14 -4.93
CA PHE A 18 -7.88 -10.37 -6.15
C PHE A 18 -7.75 -11.29 -7.35
N GLN A 19 -8.41 -10.91 -8.47
CA GLN A 19 -8.27 -11.71 -9.69
C GLN A 19 -6.78 -11.78 -10.11
N PRO A 20 -6.25 -12.98 -10.37
CA PRO A 20 -4.85 -13.13 -10.74
C PRO A 20 -4.55 -12.37 -12.03
N ASN A 21 -3.70 -11.35 -11.95
CA ASN A 21 -3.21 -10.66 -13.12
C ASN A 21 -1.89 -11.30 -13.57
N GLN A 22 -1.89 -11.88 -14.77
CA GLN A 22 -0.71 -12.54 -15.34
C GLN A 22 0.50 -11.61 -15.46
N LEU A 23 0.28 -10.31 -15.60
CA LEU A 23 1.34 -9.31 -15.66
C LEU A 23 2.15 -9.26 -14.36
N PHE A 24 1.53 -9.48 -13.21
CA PHE A 24 2.20 -9.51 -11.90
C PHE A 24 3.10 -10.75 -11.70
N TYR A 25 2.94 -11.76 -12.55
CA TYR A 25 3.82 -12.93 -12.60
C TYR A 25 4.79 -12.88 -13.79
N LEU A 26 4.86 -11.74 -14.49
CA LEU A 26 5.73 -11.52 -15.65
C LEU A 26 5.56 -12.60 -16.73
N ASP A 27 4.31 -13.01 -16.96
CA ASP A 27 3.97 -14.11 -17.89
C ASP A 27 3.85 -13.67 -19.36
N PHE A 28 4.09 -12.40 -19.67
CA PHE A 28 3.97 -11.84 -21.01
C PHE A 28 5.11 -12.22 -21.96
N SER A 29 6.13 -12.94 -21.50
CA SER A 29 7.39 -13.06 -22.21
C SER A 29 7.90 -14.49 -22.36
N THR A 30 7.11 -15.37 -22.94
CA THR A 30 7.54 -16.76 -23.23
C THR A 30 8.67 -16.88 -24.27
N LYS A 31 8.93 -15.81 -25.04
CA LYS A 31 9.93 -15.81 -26.15
C LYS A 31 11.20 -15.01 -25.87
N LEU A 32 11.26 -14.27 -24.75
CA LEU A 32 12.40 -13.42 -24.43
C LEU A 32 13.32 -14.10 -23.40
N ASN A 33 14.62 -13.94 -23.56
CA ASN A 33 15.60 -14.36 -22.55
C ASN A 33 15.60 -13.35 -21.41
N ILE A 34 14.69 -13.54 -20.44
CA ILE A 34 14.49 -12.63 -19.32
C ILE A 34 14.86 -13.27 -18.00
N LYS A 35 15.24 -12.41 -17.04
CA LYS A 35 15.35 -12.72 -15.62
C LYS A 35 14.15 -12.13 -14.89
N LYS A 36 13.52 -12.93 -14.05
CA LYS A 36 12.35 -12.54 -13.26
C LYS A 36 12.71 -12.45 -11.80
N TYR A 37 12.38 -11.33 -11.18
CA TYR A 37 12.52 -11.10 -9.74
C TYR A 37 11.25 -10.48 -9.17
N SER A 38 11.01 -10.70 -7.88
CA SER A 38 10.06 -9.88 -7.13
C SER A 38 10.78 -9.08 -6.06
N TYR A 39 10.23 -7.91 -5.75
CA TYR A 39 10.65 -7.07 -4.65
C TYR A 39 9.48 -6.73 -3.75
N ALA A 40 9.51 -7.22 -2.50
CA ALA A 40 8.50 -6.93 -1.48
C ALA A 40 7.03 -7.16 -1.95
N ALA A 41 6.79 -8.16 -2.81
CA ALA A 41 5.44 -8.51 -3.24
C ALA A 41 4.60 -8.99 -2.05
N SER A 42 3.34 -8.56 -1.93
CA SER A 42 2.49 -8.94 -0.82
C SER A 42 1.45 -9.98 -1.24
N ILE A 43 1.35 -11.07 -0.47
CA ILE A 43 0.32 -12.10 -0.58
C ILE A 43 -0.89 -11.72 0.26
N ALA A 44 -0.66 -11.06 1.40
CA ALA A 44 -1.67 -10.46 2.27
C ALA A 44 -2.74 -11.45 2.81
N VAL A 45 -2.44 -12.75 2.84
CA VAL A 45 -3.24 -13.79 3.50
C VAL A 45 -2.36 -14.63 4.43
N SER A 46 -2.96 -15.32 5.38
CA SER A 46 -2.25 -16.17 6.34
C SER A 46 -2.23 -17.64 5.96
N SER A 47 -3.03 -18.04 4.97
CA SER A 47 -3.10 -19.41 4.46
C SER A 47 -3.45 -19.41 2.99
N LEU A 48 -3.11 -20.48 2.28
CA LEU A 48 -3.41 -20.71 0.87
C LEU A 48 -4.20 -22.02 0.74
N ALA A 49 -5.21 -22.02 -0.13
CA ALA A 49 -5.86 -23.23 -0.55
C ALA A 49 -4.93 -24.09 -1.42
N LYS A 50 -5.23 -25.37 -1.56
CA LYS A 50 -4.39 -26.31 -2.34
C LYS A 50 -4.20 -25.86 -3.79
N GLU A 51 -5.26 -25.40 -4.42
CA GLU A 51 -5.25 -24.88 -5.79
C GLU A 51 -4.40 -23.62 -5.93
N GLU A 52 -4.41 -22.75 -4.91
CA GLU A 52 -3.57 -21.56 -4.83
C GLU A 52 -2.09 -21.93 -4.67
N CYS A 53 -1.77 -22.91 -3.82
CA CYS A 53 -0.41 -23.44 -3.68
C CYS A 53 0.16 -23.91 -5.02
N GLU A 54 -0.59 -24.73 -5.77
CA GLU A 54 -0.17 -25.20 -7.09
C GLU A 54 -0.03 -24.06 -8.11
N TYR A 55 -0.91 -23.05 -8.00
CA TYR A 55 -0.84 -21.85 -8.84
C TYR A 55 0.46 -21.07 -8.59
N TYR A 56 0.78 -20.74 -7.33
CA TYR A 56 2.01 -20.00 -6.98
C TYR A 56 3.25 -20.79 -7.36
N LYS A 57 3.30 -22.09 -7.04
CA LYS A 57 4.41 -22.96 -7.41
C LYS A 57 4.69 -22.91 -8.92
N ARG A 58 3.66 -23.02 -9.73
CA ARG A 58 3.79 -22.94 -11.19
C ARG A 58 4.24 -21.55 -11.67
N LYS A 59 3.68 -20.47 -11.10
CA LYS A 59 3.94 -19.09 -11.52
C LYS A 59 5.33 -18.58 -11.10
N LEU A 60 5.82 -19.00 -9.93
CA LEU A 60 7.06 -18.49 -9.34
C LEU A 60 8.27 -19.38 -9.60
N LYS A 61 8.11 -20.55 -10.21
CA LYS A 61 9.22 -21.48 -10.48
C LYS A 61 10.36 -20.85 -11.27
N ASP A 62 10.05 -19.99 -12.23
CA ASP A 62 11.01 -19.36 -13.15
C ASP A 62 11.57 -18.03 -12.63
N PHE A 63 11.19 -17.59 -11.43
CA PHE A 63 11.77 -16.42 -10.79
C PHE A 63 13.17 -16.77 -10.27
N GLU A 64 14.18 -15.96 -10.61
CA GLU A 64 15.55 -16.13 -10.12
C GLU A 64 15.69 -15.70 -8.65
N GLY A 65 14.89 -14.74 -8.21
CA GLY A 65 14.81 -14.28 -6.83
C GLY A 65 13.40 -13.88 -6.46
N VAL A 66 12.96 -14.30 -5.25
CA VAL A 66 11.64 -14.01 -4.72
C VAL A 66 11.79 -13.27 -3.40
N SER A 67 11.18 -12.11 -3.32
CA SER A 67 11.04 -11.38 -2.07
C SER A 67 9.61 -10.93 -1.85
N VAL A 68 9.17 -11.01 -0.61
CA VAL A 68 7.82 -10.66 -0.16
C VAL A 68 7.89 -9.58 0.93
N ARG A 69 6.77 -8.88 1.15
CA ARG A 69 6.72 -7.78 2.13
C ARG A 69 6.48 -8.25 3.57
N GLU A 70 5.84 -9.39 3.75
CA GLU A 70 5.47 -9.92 5.07
C GLU A 70 6.04 -11.31 5.37
N LYS A 71 6.32 -11.55 6.66
CA LYS A 71 6.85 -12.84 7.14
C LYS A 71 5.89 -14.00 6.84
N THR A 72 4.58 -13.77 6.94
CA THR A 72 3.57 -14.79 6.60
C THR A 72 3.68 -15.22 5.15
N GLY A 73 3.86 -14.29 4.21
CA GLY A 73 4.10 -14.59 2.80
C GLY A 73 5.38 -15.40 2.58
N LYS A 74 6.46 -15.09 3.33
CA LYS A 74 7.67 -15.89 3.29
C LYS A 74 7.40 -17.33 3.74
N TYR A 75 6.76 -17.55 4.88
CA TYR A 75 6.46 -18.90 5.37
C TYR A 75 5.64 -19.71 4.36
N LEU A 76 4.60 -19.10 3.79
CA LEU A 76 3.78 -19.75 2.77
C LEU A 76 4.57 -20.15 1.53
N LEU A 77 5.48 -19.30 1.06
CA LEU A 77 6.26 -19.58 -0.16
C LEU A 77 7.50 -20.44 0.09
N ASP A 78 8.14 -20.40 1.26
CA ASP A 78 9.26 -21.29 1.60
C ASP A 78 8.84 -22.77 1.54
N GLU A 79 7.59 -23.08 1.93
CA GLU A 79 7.04 -24.45 1.85
C GLU A 79 6.72 -24.87 0.40
N LEU A 80 6.51 -23.93 -0.50
CA LEU A 80 6.10 -24.20 -1.88
C LEU A 80 7.25 -24.19 -2.87
N LEU A 81 8.25 -23.35 -2.61
CA LEU A 81 9.34 -23.09 -3.55
C LEU A 81 10.64 -23.67 -3.01
N ASP A 82 11.37 -24.38 -3.86
CA ASP A 82 12.75 -24.80 -3.55
C ASP A 82 13.71 -23.59 -3.72
N LYS A 83 13.44 -22.51 -2.98
CA LYS A 83 14.16 -21.24 -3.06
C LYS A 83 14.12 -20.53 -1.71
N ASN A 84 15.17 -19.77 -1.42
CA ASN A 84 15.18 -18.88 -0.26
C ASN A 84 14.34 -17.63 -0.56
N VAL A 85 13.14 -17.57 0.00
CA VAL A 85 12.26 -16.39 -0.08
C VAL A 85 12.73 -15.35 0.93
N ARG A 86 12.98 -14.13 0.48
CA ARG A 86 13.39 -13.02 1.34
C ARG A 86 12.18 -12.23 1.82
N VAL A 87 12.34 -11.53 2.95
CA VAL A 87 11.41 -10.50 3.39
C VAL A 87 12.11 -9.16 3.26
N ASP A 88 11.56 -8.29 2.41
CA ASP A 88 12.08 -6.95 2.19
C ASP A 88 10.99 -5.92 2.54
N VAL A 89 11.39 -4.74 2.99
CA VAL A 89 10.46 -3.66 3.31
C VAL A 89 9.81 -3.11 2.05
N ASP A 90 8.63 -2.51 2.20
CA ASP A 90 8.00 -1.80 1.09
C ASP A 90 8.94 -0.72 0.54
N PRO A 91 9.06 -0.56 -0.81
CA PRO A 91 10.01 0.36 -1.42
C PRO A 91 9.84 1.83 -0.99
N VAL A 92 8.67 2.24 -0.52
CA VAL A 92 8.48 3.61 0.00
C VAL A 92 9.34 3.87 1.25
N LEU A 93 9.75 2.83 1.97
CA LEU A 93 10.65 2.93 3.13
C LEU A 93 12.13 3.03 2.77
N LEU A 94 12.49 2.87 1.49
CA LEU A 94 13.87 2.99 1.03
C LEU A 94 14.34 4.45 0.90
N LEU A 95 13.40 5.38 0.88
CA LEU A 95 13.69 6.81 0.79
C LEU A 95 13.43 7.49 2.13
N GLY A 96 14.30 8.44 2.49
CA GLY A 96 14.10 9.29 3.65
C GLY A 96 13.02 10.37 3.42
N ALA A 97 12.57 10.98 4.52
CA ALA A 97 11.52 11.99 4.49
C ALA A 97 11.84 13.15 3.54
N ASP A 98 13.12 13.61 3.53
CA ASP A 98 13.60 14.69 2.69
C ASP A 98 13.36 14.48 1.19
N LYS A 99 13.48 13.24 0.73
CA LYS A 99 13.20 12.88 -0.67
C LYS A 99 11.72 12.95 -0.98
N TRP A 100 10.89 12.43 -0.10
CA TRP A 100 9.44 12.52 -0.24
C TRP A 100 8.93 13.96 -0.15
N GLU A 101 9.50 14.77 0.76
CA GLU A 101 9.19 16.20 0.88
C GLU A 101 9.47 16.97 -0.41
N SER A 102 10.56 16.64 -1.10
CA SER A 102 10.91 17.29 -2.39
C SER A 102 9.93 16.99 -3.53
N MET A 103 9.05 16.02 -3.37
CA MET A 103 8.05 15.60 -4.35
C MET A 103 6.64 16.11 -4.04
N MET A 104 6.45 16.79 -2.91
CA MET A 104 5.12 17.25 -2.48
C MET A 104 4.64 18.45 -3.27
N SER A 105 3.30 18.51 -3.48
CA SER A 105 2.64 19.79 -3.80
C SER A 105 2.61 20.73 -2.57
N ALA A 106 2.04 21.92 -2.76
CA ALA A 106 1.79 22.86 -1.65
C ALA A 106 0.27 23.03 -1.35
N ARG A 107 -0.58 22.16 -1.90
CA ARG A 107 -2.06 22.31 -1.93
C ARG A 107 -2.69 22.43 -0.54
N PHE A 108 -2.15 21.72 0.44
CA PHE A 108 -2.69 21.65 1.79
C PHE A 108 -1.79 22.38 2.82
N SER A 109 -0.69 23.00 2.38
CA SER A 109 0.24 23.70 3.26
C SER A 109 -0.42 24.87 3.98
N GLY A 110 -0.12 25.02 5.28
CA GLY A 110 -0.66 26.10 6.12
C GLY A 110 -2.12 25.93 6.54
N LYS A 111 -2.77 24.83 6.19
CA LYS A 111 -4.14 24.49 6.64
C LYS A 111 -4.10 23.69 7.94
N ASP A 112 -5.09 23.90 8.79
CA ASP A 112 -5.29 23.13 10.03
C ASP A 112 -6.43 22.14 9.88
N TYR A 113 -6.11 20.84 9.80
CA TYR A 113 -7.08 19.77 9.59
C TYR A 113 -6.61 18.42 10.15
N ILE A 114 -7.58 17.52 10.26
CA ILE A 114 -7.36 16.07 10.42
C ILE A 114 -7.55 15.45 9.05
N LEU A 115 -6.57 14.65 8.61
CA LEU A 115 -6.72 13.88 7.37
C LEU A 115 -7.44 12.56 7.67
N LEU A 116 -8.53 12.32 6.96
CA LEU A 116 -9.17 11.02 6.85
C LEU A 116 -8.86 10.44 5.46
N TYR A 117 -8.13 9.34 5.42
CA TYR A 117 -7.84 8.62 4.19
C TYR A 117 -8.29 7.16 4.31
N MET A 118 -9.32 6.80 3.54
CA MET A 118 -9.90 5.46 3.56
C MET A 118 -9.90 4.84 2.16
N LEU A 119 -9.36 3.62 2.06
CA LEU A 119 -9.42 2.82 0.82
C LEU A 119 -10.79 2.19 0.59
N ARG A 120 -11.56 1.99 1.65
CA ARG A 120 -12.94 1.48 1.63
C ARG A 120 -13.76 2.23 2.67
N PRO A 121 -15.04 2.47 2.40
CA PRO A 121 -15.92 3.08 3.39
C PRO A 121 -15.94 2.26 4.68
N MET A 122 -15.78 2.95 5.79
CA MET A 122 -15.84 2.37 7.12
C MET A 122 -16.55 3.36 8.04
N PRO A 123 -17.86 3.17 8.29
CA PRO A 123 -18.68 4.11 9.07
C PRO A 123 -18.11 4.39 10.46
N GLU A 124 -17.53 3.37 11.10
CA GLU A 124 -16.93 3.49 12.43
C GLU A 124 -15.70 4.41 12.41
N LEU A 125 -14.87 4.28 11.36
CA LEU A 125 -13.68 5.12 11.20
C LEU A 125 -14.05 6.56 10.88
N LEU A 126 -15.07 6.76 10.05
CA LEU A 126 -15.64 8.08 9.77
C LEU A 126 -16.19 8.73 11.03
N SER A 127 -16.99 8.01 11.80
CA SER A 127 -17.57 8.51 13.06
C SER A 127 -16.49 8.87 14.08
N PHE A 128 -15.45 8.03 14.18
CA PHE A 128 -14.29 8.32 15.01
C PHE A 128 -13.55 9.57 14.55
N ALA A 129 -13.31 9.73 13.25
CA ALA A 129 -12.63 10.89 12.69
C ALA A 129 -13.40 12.20 12.96
N LYS A 130 -14.73 12.19 12.79
CA LYS A 130 -15.61 13.32 13.12
C LYS A 130 -15.52 13.69 14.60
N MET A 131 -15.62 12.71 15.48
CA MET A 131 -15.51 12.93 16.93
C MET A 131 -14.17 13.57 17.29
N VAL A 132 -13.06 13.09 16.70
CA VAL A 132 -11.74 13.67 16.96
C VAL A 132 -11.64 15.10 16.41
N ALA A 133 -12.15 15.34 15.19
CA ALA A 133 -12.16 16.67 14.57
C ALA A 133 -12.93 17.68 15.44
N GLN A 134 -14.14 17.32 15.84
CA GLN A 134 -14.98 18.14 16.71
C GLN A 134 -14.32 18.44 18.07
N SER A 135 -13.74 17.41 18.71
CA SER A 135 -13.07 17.57 20.02
C SER A 135 -11.82 18.46 19.97
N ARG A 136 -11.26 18.66 18.79
CA ARG A 136 -10.06 19.47 18.55
C ARG A 136 -10.36 20.82 17.89
N GLY A 137 -11.58 21.07 17.49
CA GLY A 137 -11.97 22.27 16.74
C GLY A 137 -11.28 22.35 15.38
N LEU A 138 -11.01 21.19 14.74
CA LEU A 138 -10.33 21.09 13.46
C LEU A 138 -11.30 20.64 12.38
N LYS A 139 -11.06 21.06 11.13
CA LYS A 139 -11.77 20.54 9.97
C LYS A 139 -11.34 19.09 9.67
N LEU A 140 -12.23 18.33 9.05
CA LEU A 140 -11.93 17.01 8.54
C LEU A 140 -11.72 17.09 7.03
N LEU A 141 -10.48 16.86 6.57
CA LEU A 141 -10.17 16.68 5.14
C LEU A 141 -10.27 15.22 4.80
N TYR A 142 -11.15 14.87 3.86
CA TYR A 142 -11.23 13.52 3.31
C TYR A 142 -10.60 13.48 1.91
N ILE A 143 -9.71 12.52 1.68
CA ILE A 143 -9.18 12.18 0.35
C ILE A 143 -9.68 10.79 -0.01
N GLY A 144 -10.39 10.67 -1.14
CA GLY A 144 -10.93 9.41 -1.65
C GLY A 144 -12.11 9.63 -2.59
N ASP A 145 -12.77 8.52 -2.98
CA ASP A 145 -13.76 8.51 -4.06
C ASP A 145 -15.21 8.66 -3.58
N PHE A 146 -15.44 8.80 -2.26
CA PHE A 146 -16.79 8.85 -1.69
C PHE A 146 -17.18 10.29 -1.36
N ASP A 147 -18.39 10.67 -1.75
CA ASP A 147 -19.00 11.94 -1.33
C ASP A 147 -19.66 11.79 0.04
N TYR A 148 -19.35 12.71 0.93
CA TYR A 148 -20.03 12.86 2.19
C TYR A 148 -20.81 14.18 2.17
N ASP A 149 -22.15 14.09 2.21
CA ASP A 149 -23.03 15.26 2.37
C ASP A 149 -22.97 15.73 3.83
N ASP A 150 -21.86 16.37 4.18
CA ASP A 150 -21.56 16.81 5.53
C ASP A 150 -20.69 18.07 5.49
N ALA A 151 -21.21 19.16 6.02
CA ALA A 151 -20.57 20.48 5.99
C ALA A 151 -19.22 20.52 6.76
N ASP A 152 -19.00 19.58 7.68
CA ASP A 152 -17.77 19.47 8.48
C ASP A 152 -16.66 18.70 7.76
N ILE A 153 -16.93 18.12 6.58
CA ILE A 153 -16.00 17.34 5.78
C ILE A 153 -15.66 18.09 4.49
N GLU A 154 -14.39 18.43 4.32
CA GLU A 154 -13.86 18.89 3.04
C GLU A 154 -13.41 17.68 2.23
N SER A 155 -14.18 17.29 1.19
CA SER A 155 -13.84 16.16 0.32
C SER A 155 -12.92 16.61 -0.83
N CYS A 156 -11.89 15.80 -1.13
CA CYS A 156 -10.94 16.01 -2.21
C CYS A 156 -10.80 14.72 -3.03
N HIS A 157 -11.34 14.72 -4.26
CA HIS A 157 -11.40 13.54 -5.13
C HIS A 157 -10.33 13.54 -6.21
N ASP A 158 -9.69 14.67 -6.45
CA ASP A 158 -8.71 14.90 -7.52
C ASP A 158 -7.25 14.98 -7.01
N ALA A 159 -6.99 14.52 -5.78
CA ALA A 159 -5.67 14.51 -5.22
C ALA A 159 -4.74 13.53 -5.96
N GLY A 160 -3.66 14.05 -6.53
CA GLY A 160 -2.56 13.24 -7.07
C GLY A 160 -1.62 12.73 -5.97
N VAL A 161 -0.55 12.04 -6.39
CA VAL A 161 0.45 11.49 -5.45
C VAL A 161 1.12 12.60 -4.64
N GLU A 162 1.51 13.69 -5.28
CA GLU A 162 2.14 14.86 -4.66
C GLU A 162 1.21 15.52 -3.63
N ASP A 163 -0.09 15.57 -3.93
CA ASP A 163 -1.12 16.08 -3.03
C ASP A 163 -1.35 15.17 -1.84
N PHE A 164 -1.37 13.85 -2.06
CA PHE A 164 -1.48 12.85 -1.01
C PHE A 164 -0.31 12.96 -0.01
N LEU A 165 0.91 13.08 -0.50
CA LEU A 165 2.08 13.28 0.35
C LEU A 165 1.97 14.56 1.16
N ASN A 166 1.61 15.68 0.52
CA ASN A 166 1.42 16.97 1.18
C ASN A 166 0.29 16.94 2.21
N ALA A 167 -0.82 16.24 1.90
CA ALA A 167 -1.94 16.11 2.81
C ALA A 167 -1.54 15.38 4.11
N ILE A 168 -0.76 14.30 4.01
CA ILE A 168 -0.24 13.60 5.20
C ILE A 168 0.74 14.50 5.96
N TYR A 169 1.68 15.13 5.25
CA TYR A 169 2.71 15.97 5.85
C TYR A 169 2.13 17.17 6.60
N SER A 170 1.13 17.84 6.03
CA SER A 170 0.53 19.05 6.60
C SER A 170 -0.51 18.76 7.68
N ALA A 171 -1.10 17.57 7.73
CA ALA A 171 -2.14 17.22 8.70
C ALA A 171 -1.68 17.33 10.15
N ARG A 172 -2.56 17.76 11.06
CA ARG A 172 -2.34 17.68 12.52
C ARG A 172 -2.40 16.26 13.03
N TYR A 173 -3.35 15.47 12.49
CA TYR A 173 -3.54 14.04 12.76
C TYR A 173 -3.93 13.33 11.48
N VAL A 174 -3.55 12.07 11.34
CA VAL A 174 -3.96 11.22 10.23
C VAL A 174 -4.78 10.06 10.77
N ILE A 175 -5.95 9.82 10.20
CA ILE A 175 -6.83 8.70 10.52
C ILE A 175 -7.02 7.91 9.23
N THR A 176 -6.70 6.62 9.25
CA THR A 176 -6.64 5.84 8.02
C THR A 176 -6.84 4.34 8.23
N ASN A 177 -7.30 3.65 7.19
CA ASN A 177 -7.25 2.20 7.06
C ASN A 177 -6.29 1.76 5.92
N SER A 178 -5.44 2.67 5.45
CA SER A 178 -4.48 2.41 4.38
C SER A 178 -3.10 2.07 4.93
N PHE A 179 -2.48 1.04 4.37
CA PHE A 179 -1.09 0.70 4.64
C PHE A 179 -0.15 1.88 4.28
N HIS A 180 -0.25 2.41 3.07
CA HIS A 180 0.65 3.48 2.62
C HIS A 180 0.47 4.79 3.41
N ALA A 181 -0.77 5.16 3.76
CA ALA A 181 -0.97 6.33 4.62
C ALA A 181 -0.36 6.13 6.02
N THR A 182 -0.41 4.91 6.57
CA THR A 182 0.27 4.55 7.82
C THR A 182 1.79 4.67 7.70
N VAL A 183 2.36 4.15 6.60
CA VAL A 183 3.81 4.20 6.33
C VAL A 183 4.29 5.64 6.17
N PHE A 184 3.62 6.45 5.35
CA PHE A 184 4.00 7.86 5.18
C PHE A 184 3.80 8.68 6.46
N SER A 185 2.76 8.39 7.25
CA SER A 185 2.60 9.01 8.56
C SER A 185 3.78 8.71 9.49
N THR A 186 4.34 7.51 9.39
CA THR A 186 5.54 7.11 10.14
C THR A 186 6.79 7.84 9.62
N ILE A 187 7.00 7.87 8.30
CA ILE A 187 8.12 8.57 7.64
C ILE A 187 8.14 10.05 8.03
N PHE A 188 6.98 10.71 8.00
CA PHE A 188 6.83 12.14 8.33
C PHE A 188 6.63 12.41 9.84
N LYS A 189 6.75 11.38 10.68
CA LYS A 189 6.61 11.48 12.15
C LYS A 189 5.29 12.13 12.58
N LYS A 190 4.20 11.85 11.85
CA LYS A 190 2.87 12.38 12.15
C LYS A 190 2.21 11.60 13.28
N LYS A 191 1.32 12.25 14.01
CA LYS A 191 0.39 11.57 14.90
C LYS A 191 -0.70 10.92 14.05
N PHE A 192 -0.90 9.62 14.19
CA PHE A 192 -1.89 8.90 13.38
C PHE A 192 -2.61 7.80 14.15
N CYS A 193 -3.77 7.44 13.65
CA CYS A 193 -4.52 6.25 14.03
C CYS A 193 -4.72 5.39 12.79
N SER A 194 -4.18 4.18 12.82
CA SER A 194 -4.36 3.20 11.75
C SER A 194 -5.37 2.15 12.19
N TYR A 195 -6.41 1.96 11.41
CA TYR A 195 -7.47 0.99 11.67
C TYR A 195 -7.30 -0.23 10.79
N ALA A 196 -7.25 -1.41 11.41
CA ALA A 196 -7.14 -2.65 10.67
C ALA A 196 -8.47 -2.96 9.96
N VAL A 197 -8.41 -3.21 8.66
CA VAL A 197 -9.56 -3.74 7.92
C VAL A 197 -9.64 -5.23 8.24
N SER A 198 -10.67 -5.65 8.98
CA SER A 198 -10.99 -7.08 9.15
C SER A 198 -11.33 -7.67 7.76
N ARG A 199 -10.67 -8.74 7.40
CA ARG A 199 -10.88 -9.48 6.16
C ARG A 199 -11.73 -10.72 6.42
#